data_4861d78c4d17d6a85d39cb597dd7d787
#
_entry.id   4861d78c4d17d6a85d39cb597dd7d787
#
_cell.length_a   1.000
_cell.length_b   1.000
_cell.length_c   1.000
_cell.angle_alpha   90.00
_cell.angle_beta   90.00
_cell.angle_gamma   90.00
#
_symmetry.space_group_name_H-M   'P 1'
#
loop_
_entity.id
_entity.type
_entity.pdbx_description
1 polymer ?
#
loop_
_entity_poly.entity_id
_entity_poly.type
_entity_poly.pdbx_seq_one_letter_code
_entity_poly.pdbx_strand_id
1 'polypeptide(L)'
;MIILKKLFAPITLLLCFTLSLSLTGCSASSAQPFSKTGFYFDTVISLTCYGNDAEAVLNEAFELCGHYENLLSYTKEGSDIWNINHANGQPVTVDSETASLLQTALYWSEKTDGLIDPTITPISQLWNFSGDPAGPVPKQSQINALLPHVDYHNIRIDGNTVTLADPDAQLDLGFLAKGAIADRLKAFFLQKNITSALINLGGNVLAVGQKPDGTAFRTGIKKPFSETNELVDIVALKDQSLVSSGNYERCFRENGVLYHHILDPRTGYPVDTGLSSVTILSDSSTDGDALSTSCFLLGYEKGRELIDSLPDIEALFLLSDGTIYRTEGFPQS
;
A
#
# COMPACT_ATOMS: atom_id res chain seq x y z
N MET A 1 16.13 -78.83 46.86
CA MET A 1 15.48 -77.55 47.08
C MET A 1 16.45 -76.46 46.69
N ILE A 2 16.82 -76.42 45.42
CA ILE A 2 17.61 -75.32 44.80
C ILE A 2 17.26 -75.43 43.34
N ILE A 3 16.47 -74.52 42.77
CA ILE A 3 16.38 -74.07 41.37
C ILE A 3 15.15 -73.19 41.31
N LEU A 4 15.31 -71.89 41.62
CA LEU A 4 14.37 -70.85 41.18
C LEU A 4 14.93 -69.44 41.52
N LYS A 5 16.07 -69.05 40.95
CA LYS A 5 16.62 -67.69 41.07
C LYS A 5 17.51 -67.29 39.85
N LYS A 6 17.09 -67.52 38.64
CA LYS A 6 17.84 -66.98 37.46
C LYS A 6 16.99 -66.69 36.24
N LEU A 7 15.82 -66.08 36.38
CA LEU A 7 15.04 -65.73 35.18
C LEU A 7 14.38 -64.32 35.19
N PHE A 8 14.81 -63.41 36.07
CA PHE A 8 14.18 -62.06 36.15
C PHE A 8 15.08 -60.88 35.80
N ALA A 9 16.34 -61.12 35.38
CA ALA A 9 17.29 -60.01 35.13
C ALA A 9 17.31 -59.44 33.69
N PRO A 10 16.90 -60.07 32.59
CA PRO A 10 17.03 -59.44 31.26
C PRO A 10 15.81 -58.67 30.77
N ILE A 11 14.63 -58.81 31.42
CA ILE A 11 13.38 -58.16 30.93
C ILE A 11 13.30 -56.69 31.38
N THR A 12 13.89 -56.31 32.51
CA THR A 12 13.87 -54.97 33.04
C THR A 12 14.82 -54.00 32.29
N LEU A 13 15.87 -54.52 31.67
CA LEU A 13 16.82 -53.68 30.89
C LEU A 13 16.34 -53.37 29.49
N LEU A 14 15.43 -54.18 28.93
CA LEU A 14 14.88 -53.93 27.59
C LEU A 14 13.74 -52.94 27.58
N LEU A 15 13.06 -52.75 28.74
CA LEU A 15 11.94 -51.80 28.86
C LEU A 15 12.43 -50.35 29.10
N CYS A 16 13.65 -50.13 29.60
CA CYS A 16 14.26 -48.80 29.76
C CYS A 16 14.86 -48.27 28.47
N PHE A 17 15.15 -49.08 27.46
CA PHE A 17 15.76 -48.64 26.20
C PHE A 17 14.74 -48.22 25.14
N THR A 18 13.47 -48.60 25.29
CA THR A 18 12.38 -48.20 24.37
C THR A 18 11.66 -46.92 24.76
N LEU A 19 11.93 -46.37 25.95
CA LEU A 19 11.28 -45.12 26.42
C LEU A 19 12.11 -43.88 26.17
N SER A 20 13.33 -43.99 25.60
CA SER A 20 14.23 -42.88 25.35
C SER A 20 14.18 -42.37 23.89
N LEU A 21 13.33 -42.89 23.01
CA LEU A 21 13.28 -42.54 21.59
C LEU A 21 12.06 -41.71 21.18
N SER A 22 11.33 -41.11 22.12
CA SER A 22 10.08 -40.40 21.80
C SER A 22 10.08 -38.90 22.23
N LEU A 23 11.24 -38.29 22.46
CA LEU A 23 11.36 -36.86 22.82
C LEU A 23 12.23 -36.08 21.85
N THR A 24 12.24 -36.42 20.56
CA THR A 24 12.50 -35.42 19.54
C THR A 24 11.18 -34.71 19.23
N GLY A 25 10.65 -34.00 20.21
CA GLY A 25 9.73 -32.93 19.95
C GLY A 25 10.48 -31.96 19.02
N CYS A 26 10.09 -31.89 17.77
CA CYS A 26 10.37 -30.70 16.96
C CYS A 26 9.80 -29.53 17.75
N SER A 27 10.61 -28.86 18.58
CA SER A 27 10.36 -27.48 18.88
C SER A 27 10.48 -26.79 17.52
N ALA A 28 9.35 -26.51 16.89
CA ALA A 28 9.31 -25.53 15.85
C ALA A 28 9.91 -24.28 16.50
N SER A 29 11.18 -24.02 16.23
CA SER A 29 11.81 -22.76 16.57
C SER A 29 10.92 -21.71 15.90
N SER A 30 10.12 -21.01 16.70
CA SER A 30 9.38 -19.87 16.19
C SER A 30 10.44 -18.90 15.69
N ALA A 31 10.65 -18.88 14.37
CA ALA A 31 11.61 -17.97 13.76
C ALA A 31 11.26 -16.58 14.25
N GLN A 32 12.20 -15.91 14.92
CA GLN A 32 11.97 -14.55 15.40
C GLN A 32 11.92 -13.63 14.17
N PRO A 33 10.98 -12.67 14.15
CA PRO A 33 10.93 -11.67 13.09
C PRO A 33 12.12 -10.73 13.21
N PHE A 34 12.65 -10.33 12.07
CA PHE A 34 13.52 -9.16 11.99
C PHE A 34 12.71 -8.01 11.37
N SER A 35 12.78 -6.83 11.98
CA SER A 35 12.03 -5.65 11.54
C SER A 35 12.95 -4.46 11.40
N LYS A 36 12.73 -3.67 10.35
CA LYS A 36 13.44 -2.41 10.10
C LYS A 36 12.46 -1.34 9.68
N THR A 37 12.71 -0.10 10.10
CA THR A 37 11.95 1.10 9.72
C THR A 37 12.85 2.09 9.00
N GLY A 38 12.27 2.87 8.10
CA GLY A 38 12.95 3.94 7.36
C GLY A 38 11.94 5.01 6.94
N PHE A 39 12.43 6.08 6.31
CA PHE A 39 11.62 7.14 5.76
C PHE A 39 11.86 7.23 4.26
N TYR A 40 10.83 6.94 3.45
CA TYR A 40 10.82 6.98 1.99
C TYR A 40 9.42 7.39 1.52
N PHE A 41 9.30 7.95 0.34
CA PHE A 41 8.00 8.33 -0.26
C PHE A 41 7.17 9.24 0.64
N ASP A 42 7.86 10.16 1.35
CA ASP A 42 7.28 11.10 2.32
C ASP A 42 6.48 10.41 3.45
N THR A 43 6.85 9.17 3.80
CA THR A 43 6.19 8.43 4.88
C THR A 43 7.16 7.50 5.62
N VAL A 44 6.75 7.06 6.80
CA VAL A 44 7.45 6.01 7.54
C VAL A 44 7.07 4.66 6.93
N ILE A 45 8.09 3.88 6.55
CA ILE A 45 7.93 2.51 6.10
C ILE A 45 8.46 1.54 7.15
N SER A 46 7.82 0.38 7.25
CA SER A 46 8.23 -0.70 8.13
C SER A 46 8.18 -2.03 7.38
N LEU A 47 9.31 -2.72 7.36
CA LEU A 47 9.43 -4.05 6.76
C LEU A 47 9.77 -5.05 7.84
N THR A 48 9.05 -6.15 7.88
CA THR A 48 9.29 -7.28 8.80
C THR A 48 9.37 -8.56 8.01
N CYS A 49 10.38 -9.39 8.23
CA CYS A 49 10.44 -10.72 7.62
C CYS A 49 10.99 -11.77 8.59
N TYR A 50 10.76 -13.03 8.23
CA TYR A 50 11.21 -14.20 8.96
C TYR A 50 12.15 -15.00 8.08
N GLY A 51 13.32 -15.36 8.59
CA GLY A 51 14.32 -16.15 7.87
C GLY A 51 15.72 -15.98 8.47
N ASN A 52 16.63 -16.86 8.09
CA ASN A 52 18.00 -16.86 8.63
C ASN A 52 18.81 -15.62 8.21
N ASP A 53 18.55 -15.08 7.01
CA ASP A 53 19.25 -13.93 6.45
C ASP A 53 18.39 -12.66 6.45
N ALA A 54 17.37 -12.62 7.32
CA ALA A 54 16.33 -11.57 7.35
C ALA A 54 16.91 -10.16 7.42
N GLU A 55 17.97 -9.93 8.21
CA GLU A 55 18.60 -8.61 8.34
C GLU A 55 19.24 -8.16 7.02
N ALA A 56 20.00 -9.04 6.36
CA ALA A 56 20.63 -8.73 5.08
C ALA A 56 19.58 -8.47 3.99
N VAL A 57 18.55 -9.30 3.92
CA VAL A 57 17.46 -9.15 2.97
C VAL A 57 16.68 -7.84 3.19
N LEU A 58 16.44 -7.44 4.46
CA LEU A 58 15.81 -6.14 4.73
C LEU A 58 16.70 -4.96 4.31
N ASN A 59 18.02 -5.05 4.46
CA ASN A 59 18.90 -4.00 3.98
C ASN A 59 18.78 -3.82 2.45
N GLU A 60 18.83 -4.91 1.69
CA GLU A 60 18.63 -4.88 0.24
C GLU A 60 17.22 -4.38 -0.14
N ALA A 61 16.17 -4.75 0.63
CA ALA A 61 14.81 -4.26 0.41
C ALA A 61 14.71 -2.73 0.61
N PHE A 62 15.43 -2.16 1.56
CA PHE A 62 15.52 -0.70 1.73
C PHE A 62 16.31 -0.01 0.62
N GLU A 63 17.34 -0.66 0.06
CA GLU A 63 18.02 -0.16 -1.15
C GLU A 63 17.06 -0.13 -2.33
N LEU A 64 16.19 -1.16 -2.46
CA LEU A 64 15.15 -1.20 -3.48
C LEU A 64 14.10 -0.07 -3.27
N CYS A 65 13.71 0.24 -2.04
CA CYS A 65 12.87 1.42 -1.77
C CYS A 65 13.53 2.71 -2.25
N GLY A 66 14.83 2.90 -1.97
CA GLY A 66 15.59 4.05 -2.45
C GLY A 66 15.68 4.12 -3.98
N HIS A 67 15.79 2.96 -4.65
CA HIS A 67 15.75 2.88 -6.11
C HIS A 67 14.40 3.39 -6.65
N TYR A 68 13.26 2.91 -6.14
CA TYR A 68 11.94 3.37 -6.58
C TYR A 68 11.67 4.83 -6.25
N GLU A 69 12.16 5.34 -5.13
CA GLU A 69 12.08 6.77 -4.85
C GLU A 69 12.85 7.59 -5.89
N ASN A 70 14.01 7.11 -6.35
CA ASN A 70 14.78 7.73 -7.43
C ASN A 70 14.08 7.66 -8.80
N LEU A 71 13.16 6.72 -9.01
CA LEU A 71 12.37 6.64 -10.25
C LEU A 71 11.10 7.49 -10.17
N LEU A 72 10.35 7.40 -9.06
CA LEU A 72 8.93 7.77 -9.02
C LEU A 72 8.63 9.07 -8.27
N SER A 73 9.58 9.66 -7.54
CA SER A 73 9.35 10.91 -6.81
C SER A 73 9.22 12.09 -7.77
N TYR A 74 8.14 12.85 -7.67
CA TYR A 74 7.98 14.10 -8.44
C TYR A 74 8.75 15.28 -7.83
N THR A 75 9.22 15.16 -6.58
CA THR A 75 9.97 16.21 -5.87
C THR A 75 11.48 16.03 -5.92
N LYS A 76 11.97 14.82 -6.22
CA LYS A 76 13.41 14.51 -6.21
C LYS A 76 14.03 14.78 -7.56
N GLU A 77 14.91 15.78 -7.63
CA GLU A 77 15.65 16.13 -8.85
C GLU A 77 16.37 14.91 -9.43
N GLY A 78 16.19 14.70 -10.73
CA GLY A 78 16.80 13.62 -11.49
C GLY A 78 16.02 12.30 -11.47
N SER A 79 14.90 12.20 -10.75
CA SER A 79 13.98 11.07 -10.91
C SER A 79 13.28 11.10 -12.27
N ASP A 80 12.72 9.97 -12.72
CA ASP A 80 12.02 9.91 -14.00
C ASP A 80 10.81 10.86 -14.03
N ILE A 81 9.98 10.84 -12.97
CA ILE A 81 8.80 11.70 -12.88
C ILE A 81 9.21 13.19 -12.80
N TRP A 82 10.25 13.52 -12.03
CA TRP A 82 10.76 14.88 -11.98
C TRP A 82 11.25 15.34 -13.37
N ASN A 83 12.01 14.49 -14.07
CA ASN A 83 12.53 14.77 -15.41
C ASN A 83 11.40 15.02 -16.41
N ILE A 84 10.33 14.18 -16.39
CA ILE A 84 9.15 14.39 -17.24
C ILE A 84 8.50 15.74 -16.93
N ASN A 85 8.28 16.04 -15.64
CA ASN A 85 7.65 17.27 -15.19
C ASN A 85 8.43 18.56 -15.54
N HIS A 86 9.75 18.45 -15.78
CA HIS A 86 10.62 19.56 -16.11
C HIS A 86 11.08 19.57 -17.58
N ALA A 87 10.54 18.66 -18.40
CA ALA A 87 10.92 18.53 -19.79
C ALA A 87 10.27 19.57 -20.73
N ASN A 88 9.34 20.41 -20.25
CA ASN A 88 8.63 21.41 -21.04
C ASN A 88 8.03 20.83 -22.34
N GLY A 89 7.35 19.69 -22.24
CA GLY A 89 6.73 19.03 -23.38
C GLY A 89 7.70 18.22 -24.28
N GLN A 90 8.99 18.16 -23.93
CA GLN A 90 9.95 17.34 -24.68
C GLN A 90 9.89 15.86 -24.28
N PRO A 91 10.19 14.91 -25.19
CA PRO A 91 10.26 13.51 -24.87
C PRO A 91 11.35 13.21 -23.83
N VAL A 92 11.05 12.35 -22.85
CA VAL A 92 11.99 11.87 -21.83
C VAL A 92 12.06 10.35 -21.90
N THR A 93 13.26 9.79 -21.98
CA THR A 93 13.47 8.35 -21.83
C THR A 93 13.54 8.02 -20.35
N VAL A 94 12.68 7.11 -19.90
CA VAL A 94 12.52 6.68 -18.50
C VAL A 94 12.86 5.20 -18.34
N ASP A 95 12.96 4.74 -17.10
CA ASP A 95 13.04 3.31 -16.80
C ASP A 95 11.77 2.58 -17.28
N SER A 96 11.92 1.32 -17.67
CA SER A 96 10.80 0.50 -18.12
C SER A 96 9.73 0.29 -17.05
N GLU A 97 10.12 0.30 -15.78
CA GLU A 97 9.18 0.20 -14.65
C GLU A 97 8.37 1.48 -14.50
N THR A 98 8.98 2.64 -14.67
CA THR A 98 8.28 3.94 -14.69
C THR A 98 7.28 3.99 -15.86
N ALA A 99 7.68 3.58 -17.07
CA ALA A 99 6.78 3.54 -18.22
C ALA A 99 5.60 2.58 -18.00
N SER A 100 5.85 1.39 -17.46
CA SER A 100 4.82 0.41 -17.13
C SER A 100 3.85 0.92 -16.05
N LEU A 101 4.36 1.61 -15.03
CA LEU A 101 3.52 2.17 -13.98
C LEU A 101 2.65 3.32 -14.50
N LEU A 102 3.16 4.15 -15.40
CA LEU A 102 2.37 5.18 -16.08
C LEU A 102 1.26 4.57 -16.95
N GLN A 103 1.52 3.44 -17.65
CA GLN A 103 0.48 2.71 -18.37
C GLN A 103 -0.63 2.20 -17.42
N THR A 104 -0.25 1.70 -16.24
CA THR A 104 -1.21 1.31 -15.20
C THR A 104 -2.00 2.51 -14.68
N ALA A 105 -1.35 3.67 -14.53
CA ALA A 105 -2.01 4.91 -14.14
C ALA A 105 -3.07 5.33 -15.18
N LEU A 106 -2.73 5.29 -16.47
CA LEU A 106 -3.67 5.59 -17.56
C LEU A 106 -4.84 4.60 -17.60
N TYR A 107 -4.59 3.30 -17.38
CA TYR A 107 -5.67 2.31 -17.27
C TYR A 107 -6.68 2.69 -16.20
N TRP A 108 -6.24 3.10 -15.00
CA TRP A 108 -7.13 3.53 -13.93
C TRP A 108 -7.79 4.88 -14.21
N SER A 109 -7.12 5.79 -14.92
CA SER A 109 -7.73 7.04 -15.38
C SER A 109 -8.90 6.77 -16.33
N GLU A 110 -8.73 5.90 -17.31
CA GLU A 110 -9.81 5.47 -18.22
C GLU A 110 -10.95 4.76 -17.49
N LYS A 111 -10.64 3.85 -16.55
CA LYS A 111 -11.64 3.09 -15.78
C LYS A 111 -12.51 3.96 -14.88
N THR A 112 -12.00 5.11 -14.47
CA THR A 112 -12.70 6.05 -13.57
C THR A 112 -13.24 7.28 -14.29
N ASP A 113 -13.25 7.28 -15.64
CA ASP A 113 -13.68 8.41 -16.45
C ASP A 113 -12.98 9.72 -16.04
N GLY A 114 -11.65 9.63 -15.82
CA GLY A 114 -10.78 10.74 -15.44
C GLY A 114 -10.92 11.22 -13.99
N LEU A 115 -11.62 10.50 -13.10
CA LEU A 115 -11.63 10.84 -11.67
C LEU A 115 -10.28 10.57 -10.99
N ILE A 116 -9.56 9.57 -11.46
CA ILE A 116 -8.13 9.42 -11.19
C ILE A 116 -7.39 10.10 -12.34
N ASP A 117 -6.61 11.10 -12.03
CA ASP A 117 -5.80 11.79 -13.02
C ASP A 117 -4.37 12.02 -12.48
N PRO A 118 -3.36 11.33 -13.01
CA PRO A 118 -1.98 11.50 -12.58
C PRO A 118 -1.41 12.89 -12.88
N THR A 119 -2.10 13.73 -13.66
CA THR A 119 -1.68 15.12 -13.96
C THR A 119 -2.21 16.14 -12.96
N ILE A 120 -2.86 15.72 -11.85
CA ILE A 120 -3.43 16.60 -10.81
C ILE A 120 -2.39 17.42 -10.03
N THR A 121 -1.12 17.16 -10.21
CA THR A 121 -0.01 17.73 -9.44
C THR A 121 -0.01 19.27 -9.33
N PRO A 122 -0.26 20.07 -10.38
CA PRO A 122 -0.30 21.52 -10.25
C PRO A 122 -1.35 22.00 -9.24
N ILE A 123 -2.49 21.31 -9.18
CA ILE A 123 -3.57 21.63 -8.23
C ILE A 123 -3.17 21.16 -6.82
N SER A 124 -2.63 19.94 -6.66
CA SER A 124 -2.27 19.42 -5.34
C SER A 124 -1.16 20.23 -4.68
N GLN A 125 -0.20 20.72 -5.45
CA GLN A 125 0.84 21.64 -4.97
C GLN A 125 0.28 22.98 -4.53
N LEU A 126 -0.71 23.52 -5.25
CA LEU A 126 -1.37 24.78 -4.90
C LEU A 126 -2.06 24.69 -3.52
N TRP A 127 -2.65 23.55 -3.16
CA TRP A 127 -3.29 23.29 -1.88
C TRP A 127 -2.30 23.12 -0.72
N ASN A 128 -1.07 22.71 -0.99
CA ASN A 128 0.00 22.56 -0.01
C ASN A 128 -0.39 21.75 1.24
N PHE A 129 -1.02 20.59 1.05
CA PHE A 129 -1.48 19.72 2.16
C PHE A 129 -0.36 19.17 3.05
N SER A 130 0.87 19.10 2.54
CA SER A 130 2.06 18.61 3.25
C SER A 130 2.91 19.74 3.83
N GLY A 131 2.50 21.01 3.69
CA GLY A 131 3.21 22.17 4.22
C GLY A 131 3.12 22.29 5.74
N ASP A 132 4.04 23.04 6.32
CA ASP A 132 4.03 23.40 7.74
C ASP A 132 4.08 24.95 7.90
N PRO A 133 2.93 25.61 8.11
CA PRO A 133 1.58 25.04 8.17
C PRO A 133 1.04 24.62 6.78
N ALA A 134 0.13 23.63 6.76
CA ALA A 134 -0.62 23.27 5.56
C ALA A 134 -1.60 24.39 5.15
N GLY A 135 -1.93 24.49 3.87
CA GLY A 135 -2.81 25.52 3.32
C GLY A 135 -2.09 26.78 2.89
N PRO A 136 -2.76 27.92 2.74
CA PRO A 136 -4.20 28.20 2.93
C PRO A 136 -5.08 27.64 1.79
N VAL A 137 -6.42 27.78 1.93
CA VAL A 137 -7.37 27.47 0.85
C VAL A 137 -7.04 28.34 -0.38
N PRO A 138 -6.77 27.75 -1.55
CA PRO A 138 -6.45 28.50 -2.76
C PRO A 138 -7.62 29.38 -3.23
N LYS A 139 -7.30 30.50 -3.87
CA LYS A 139 -8.33 31.31 -4.52
C LYS A 139 -8.88 30.56 -5.76
N GLN A 140 -10.17 30.68 -6.00
CA GLN A 140 -10.82 30.07 -7.18
C GLN A 140 -10.11 30.44 -8.49
N SER A 141 -9.61 31.69 -8.61
CA SER A 141 -8.90 32.13 -9.82
C SER A 141 -7.58 31.38 -10.04
N GLN A 142 -6.90 30.96 -8.97
CA GLN A 142 -5.66 30.17 -9.05
C GLN A 142 -5.97 28.72 -9.49
N ILE A 143 -7.02 28.12 -8.91
CA ILE A 143 -7.49 26.79 -9.33
C ILE A 143 -7.90 26.81 -10.81
N ASN A 144 -8.72 27.77 -11.22
CA ASN A 144 -9.19 27.91 -12.60
C ASN A 144 -8.05 28.11 -13.61
N ALA A 145 -6.93 28.69 -13.18
CA ALA A 145 -5.76 28.87 -14.05
C ALA A 145 -5.00 27.55 -14.30
N LEU A 146 -5.06 26.61 -13.34
CA LEU A 146 -4.32 25.33 -13.40
C LEU A 146 -5.17 24.16 -13.90
N LEU A 147 -6.49 24.20 -13.73
CA LEU A 147 -7.40 23.13 -14.17
C LEU A 147 -7.23 22.71 -15.64
N PRO A 148 -6.99 23.62 -16.61
CA PRO A 148 -6.79 23.23 -18.01
C PRO A 148 -5.56 22.33 -18.25
N HIS A 149 -4.61 22.27 -17.30
CA HIS A 149 -3.41 21.45 -17.37
C HIS A 149 -3.59 20.06 -16.71
N VAL A 150 -4.78 19.79 -16.18
CA VAL A 150 -5.16 18.48 -15.59
C VAL A 150 -5.97 17.71 -16.62
N ASP A 151 -5.27 16.85 -17.37
CA ASP A 151 -5.88 15.97 -18.36
C ASP A 151 -4.91 14.82 -18.68
N TYR A 152 -5.21 13.61 -18.23
CA TYR A 152 -4.38 12.42 -18.45
C TYR A 152 -4.18 12.08 -19.92
N HIS A 153 -5.02 12.56 -20.84
CA HIS A 153 -4.83 12.40 -22.29
C HIS A 153 -3.61 13.15 -22.82
N ASN A 154 -3.02 14.06 -22.04
CA ASN A 154 -1.74 14.71 -22.37
C ASN A 154 -0.54 13.78 -22.21
N ILE A 155 -0.68 12.62 -21.55
CA ILE A 155 0.40 11.67 -21.35
C ILE A 155 0.51 10.78 -22.60
N ARG A 156 1.66 10.81 -23.26
CA ARG A 156 1.99 9.96 -24.40
C ARG A 156 3.15 9.06 -24.04
N ILE A 157 2.99 7.75 -24.27
CA ILE A 157 4.01 6.74 -23.97
C ILE A 157 4.30 5.96 -25.26
N ASP A 158 5.57 5.98 -25.69
CA ASP A 158 6.09 5.18 -26.82
C ASP A 158 7.31 4.38 -26.33
N GLY A 159 7.09 3.08 -26.07
CA GLY A 159 8.06 2.25 -25.36
C GLY A 159 8.42 2.85 -24.00
N ASN A 160 9.68 3.21 -23.81
CA ASN A 160 10.17 3.86 -22.60
C ASN A 160 10.28 5.40 -22.74
N THR A 161 9.71 5.98 -23.79
CA THR A 161 9.72 7.43 -23.99
C THR A 161 8.37 8.01 -23.58
N VAL A 162 8.39 8.97 -22.65
CA VAL A 162 7.20 9.65 -22.14
C VAL A 162 7.25 11.12 -22.52
N THR A 163 6.09 11.64 -22.95
CA THR A 163 5.93 13.06 -23.32
C THR A 163 4.64 13.60 -22.71
N LEU A 164 4.68 14.74 -22.04
CA LEU A 164 3.49 15.52 -21.72
C LEU A 164 3.19 16.47 -22.87
N ALA A 165 2.04 16.30 -23.54
CA ALA A 165 1.66 17.15 -24.66
C ALA A 165 1.40 18.61 -24.24
N ASP A 166 0.92 18.79 -23.02
CA ASP A 166 0.84 20.09 -22.36
C ASP A 166 2.11 20.31 -21.50
N PRO A 167 2.93 21.36 -21.81
CA PRO A 167 4.17 21.63 -21.09
C PRO A 167 3.97 22.07 -19.63
N ASP A 168 2.77 22.53 -19.26
CA ASP A 168 2.42 22.96 -17.91
C ASP A 168 1.77 21.84 -17.08
N ALA A 169 1.45 20.67 -17.67
CA ALA A 169 1.01 19.48 -16.95
C ALA A 169 2.15 18.88 -16.12
N GLN A 170 1.84 18.33 -14.95
CA GLN A 170 2.80 17.67 -14.07
C GLN A 170 2.23 16.39 -13.49
N LEU A 171 3.05 15.35 -13.43
CA LEU A 171 2.69 14.01 -12.97
C LEU A 171 2.94 13.81 -11.48
N ASP A 172 2.02 13.10 -10.82
CA ASP A 172 2.21 12.42 -9.55
C ASP A 172 1.55 11.04 -9.59
N LEU A 173 2.28 10.02 -9.15
CA LEU A 173 1.82 8.64 -9.08
C LEU A 173 1.43 8.20 -7.65
N GLY A 174 1.25 9.13 -6.74
CA GLY A 174 1.00 8.86 -5.33
C GLY A 174 -0.21 7.97 -5.02
N PHE A 175 -1.19 7.92 -5.95
CA PHE A 175 -2.40 7.11 -5.80
C PHE A 175 -2.21 5.60 -6.09
N LEU A 176 -1.03 5.18 -6.61
CA LEU A 176 -0.74 3.78 -6.92
C LEU A 176 0.73 3.37 -6.70
N ALA A 177 1.63 4.33 -6.52
CA ALA A 177 3.07 4.05 -6.44
C ALA A 177 3.43 3.19 -5.22
N LYS A 178 2.82 3.43 -4.06
CA LYS A 178 3.09 2.63 -2.84
C LYS A 178 2.63 1.18 -3.02
N GLY A 179 1.48 0.97 -3.65
CA GLY A 179 0.99 -0.35 -4.00
C GLY A 179 1.95 -1.09 -4.93
N ALA A 180 2.39 -0.44 -6.01
CA ALA A 180 3.33 -1.01 -6.95
C ALA A 180 4.67 -1.37 -6.29
N ILE A 181 5.20 -0.51 -5.43
CA ILE A 181 6.44 -0.77 -4.68
C ILE A 181 6.24 -1.95 -3.72
N ALA A 182 5.09 -2.05 -3.04
CA ALA A 182 4.80 -3.19 -2.16
C ALA A 182 4.78 -4.51 -2.95
N ASP A 183 4.18 -4.56 -4.14
CA ASP A 183 4.18 -5.74 -5.01
C ASP A 183 5.61 -6.10 -5.49
N ARG A 184 6.45 -5.11 -5.79
CA ARG A 184 7.86 -5.33 -6.14
C ARG A 184 8.68 -5.86 -4.96
N LEU A 185 8.45 -5.33 -3.76
CA LEU A 185 9.07 -5.85 -2.52
C LEU A 185 8.62 -7.29 -2.23
N LYS A 186 7.34 -7.63 -2.44
CA LYS A 186 6.84 -9.02 -2.35
C LYS A 186 7.60 -9.93 -3.30
N ALA A 187 7.72 -9.55 -4.57
CA ALA A 187 8.46 -10.32 -5.57
C ALA A 187 9.95 -10.48 -5.18
N PHE A 188 10.58 -9.43 -4.68
CA PHE A 188 11.95 -9.46 -4.18
C PHE A 188 12.10 -10.41 -3.00
N PHE A 189 11.24 -10.37 -1.98
CA PHE A 189 11.28 -11.27 -0.85
C PHE A 189 11.16 -12.74 -1.29
N LEU A 190 10.24 -13.04 -2.21
CA LEU A 190 10.08 -14.39 -2.75
C LEU A 190 11.33 -14.87 -3.51
N GLN A 191 12.00 -14.00 -4.30
CA GLN A 191 13.28 -14.31 -4.95
C GLN A 191 14.40 -14.60 -3.95
N LYS A 192 14.36 -13.99 -2.77
CA LYS A 192 15.29 -14.24 -1.66
C LYS A 192 14.86 -15.43 -0.78
N ASN A 193 13.86 -16.21 -1.19
CA ASN A 193 13.26 -17.32 -0.43
C ASN A 193 12.66 -16.89 0.93
N ILE A 194 12.27 -15.64 1.08
CA ILE A 194 11.47 -15.15 2.19
C ILE A 194 10.00 -15.33 1.84
N THR A 195 9.34 -16.29 2.48
CA THR A 195 7.93 -16.62 2.27
C THR A 195 7.01 -16.15 3.41
N SER A 196 7.56 -15.41 4.35
CA SER A 196 6.84 -14.85 5.50
C SER A 196 7.38 -13.44 5.77
N ALA A 197 6.61 -12.42 5.38
CA ALA A 197 6.97 -11.03 5.60
C ALA A 197 5.72 -10.14 5.70
N LEU A 198 5.89 -8.97 6.32
CA LEU A 198 4.90 -7.90 6.35
C LEU A 198 5.55 -6.61 5.87
N ILE A 199 4.99 -6.04 4.82
CA ILE A 199 5.39 -4.79 4.20
C ILE A 199 4.37 -3.73 4.63
N ASN A 200 4.82 -2.59 5.16
CA ASN A 200 3.96 -1.45 5.47
C ASN A 200 4.60 -0.17 4.94
N LEU A 201 3.98 0.42 3.94
CA LEU A 201 4.41 1.65 3.27
C LEU A 201 3.42 2.77 3.59
N GLY A 202 3.51 3.35 4.81
CA GLY A 202 2.65 4.46 5.21
C GLY A 202 1.16 4.11 5.28
N GLY A 203 0.83 2.89 5.72
CA GLY A 203 -0.56 2.40 5.82
C GLY A 203 -1.02 1.54 4.63
N ASN A 204 -0.27 1.49 3.52
CA ASN A 204 -0.40 0.44 2.51
C ASN A 204 0.30 -0.81 3.05
N VAL A 205 -0.45 -1.85 3.38
CA VAL A 205 0.06 -3.06 4.03
C VAL A 205 -0.08 -4.27 3.12
N LEU A 206 1.01 -5.00 2.91
CA LEU A 206 1.03 -6.25 2.14
C LEU A 206 1.67 -7.36 2.97
N ALA A 207 0.95 -8.46 3.15
CA ALA A 207 1.48 -9.69 3.74
C ALA A 207 2.05 -10.61 2.65
N VAL A 208 3.29 -11.06 2.84
CA VAL A 208 3.88 -12.14 2.02
C VAL A 208 3.65 -13.45 2.76
N GLY A 209 2.79 -14.31 2.20
CA GLY A 209 2.39 -15.57 2.82
C GLY A 209 1.70 -15.38 4.17
N GLN A 210 2.14 -16.16 5.16
CA GLN A 210 1.65 -16.15 6.56
C GLN A 210 2.83 -16.28 7.52
N LYS A 211 2.59 -16.09 8.82
CA LYS A 211 3.64 -16.27 9.83
C LYS A 211 4.16 -17.72 9.87
N PRO A 212 5.38 -17.96 10.34
CA PRO A 212 5.97 -19.32 10.38
C PRO A 212 5.18 -20.34 11.21
N ASP A 213 4.38 -19.87 12.16
CA ASP A 213 3.47 -20.69 12.99
C ASP A 213 2.14 -21.03 12.29
N GLY A 214 1.95 -20.60 11.03
CA GLY A 214 0.75 -20.81 10.25
C GLY A 214 -0.38 -19.80 10.52
N THR A 215 -0.19 -18.86 11.45
CA THR A 215 -1.17 -17.80 11.73
C THR A 215 -1.07 -16.66 10.72
N ALA A 216 -2.18 -15.93 10.53
CA ALA A 216 -2.23 -14.73 9.70
C ALA A 216 -1.50 -13.55 10.37
N PHE A 217 -1.04 -12.62 9.55
CA PHE A 217 -0.69 -11.28 10.02
C PHE A 217 -1.97 -10.53 10.39
N ARG A 218 -1.94 -9.76 11.46
CA ARG A 218 -3.10 -8.96 11.91
C ARG A 218 -2.79 -7.49 11.72
N THR A 219 -3.62 -6.81 10.93
CA THR A 219 -3.47 -5.40 10.58
C THR A 219 -4.71 -4.63 10.97
N GLY A 220 -4.53 -3.52 11.66
CA GLY A 220 -5.64 -2.66 12.09
C GLY A 220 -5.99 -1.61 11.03
N ILE A 221 -7.29 -1.42 10.80
CA ILE A 221 -7.82 -0.27 10.06
C ILE A 221 -7.97 0.89 11.05
N LYS A 222 -7.26 2.00 10.82
CA LYS A 222 -7.28 3.16 11.72
C LYS A 222 -8.64 3.85 11.72
N LYS A 223 -9.08 4.28 12.89
CA LYS A 223 -10.22 5.19 13.02
C LYS A 223 -9.78 6.62 12.65
N PRO A 224 -10.44 7.26 11.67
CA PRO A 224 -10.17 8.63 11.29
C PRO A 224 -10.16 9.59 12.49
N PHE A 225 -9.21 10.51 12.52
CA PHE A 225 -9.09 11.56 13.55
C PHE A 225 -9.01 11.06 15.01
N SER A 226 -8.67 9.77 15.23
CA SER A 226 -8.50 9.25 16.60
C SER A 226 -7.19 9.74 17.21
N GLU A 227 -7.28 10.38 18.36
CA GLU A 227 -6.11 10.80 19.17
C GLU A 227 -5.45 9.62 19.90
N THR A 228 -6.18 8.52 20.08
CA THR A 228 -5.77 7.36 20.88
C THR A 228 -5.38 6.14 20.04
N ASN A 229 -5.21 6.30 18.72
CA ASN A 229 -4.94 5.21 17.76
C ASN A 229 -6.00 4.09 17.81
N GLU A 230 -7.27 4.44 18.03
CA GLU A 230 -8.37 3.50 17.93
C GLU A 230 -8.45 2.88 16.54
N LEU A 231 -8.90 1.64 16.50
CA LEU A 231 -9.10 0.90 15.26
C LEU A 231 -10.59 0.80 14.93
N VAL A 232 -10.93 0.87 13.66
CA VAL A 232 -12.27 0.55 13.13
C VAL A 232 -12.46 -0.95 13.08
N ASP A 233 -11.39 -1.67 12.67
CA ASP A 233 -11.42 -3.12 12.49
C ASP A 233 -10.00 -3.69 12.54
N ILE A 234 -9.88 -5.03 12.65
CA ILE A 234 -8.62 -5.77 12.56
C ILE A 234 -8.76 -6.89 11.54
N VAL A 235 -8.01 -6.81 10.45
CA VAL A 235 -8.04 -7.78 9.36
C VAL A 235 -6.88 -8.78 9.49
N ALA A 236 -7.19 -10.05 9.28
CA ALA A 236 -6.21 -11.14 9.24
C ALA A 236 -5.76 -11.35 7.78
N LEU A 237 -4.49 -11.06 7.50
CA LEU A 237 -3.92 -11.12 6.15
C LEU A 237 -3.09 -12.39 5.96
N LYS A 238 -3.31 -13.07 4.83
CA LYS A 238 -2.49 -14.18 4.33
C LYS A 238 -2.24 -13.96 2.85
N ASP A 239 -1.03 -13.59 2.49
CA ASP A 239 -0.60 -13.30 1.11
C ASP A 239 -1.43 -12.24 0.39
N GLN A 240 -2.00 -11.29 1.14
CA GLN A 240 -2.93 -10.27 0.69
C GLN A 240 -2.48 -8.87 1.08
N SER A 241 -2.99 -7.89 0.36
CA SER A 241 -2.81 -6.46 0.59
C SER A 241 -4.04 -5.84 1.23
N LEU A 242 -3.82 -4.89 2.13
CA LEU A 242 -4.83 -4.04 2.75
C LEU A 242 -4.40 -2.58 2.60
N VAL A 243 -5.14 -1.83 1.79
CA VAL A 243 -4.81 -0.43 1.47
C VAL A 243 -5.97 0.47 1.83
N SER A 244 -5.68 1.58 2.49
CA SER A 244 -6.69 2.56 2.88
C SER A 244 -6.38 3.93 2.30
N SER A 245 -7.40 4.59 1.74
CA SER A 245 -7.41 6.02 1.41
C SER A 245 -8.43 6.75 2.28
N GLY A 246 -8.07 7.92 2.80
CA GLY A 246 -8.96 8.66 3.70
C GLY A 246 -8.65 10.14 3.78
N ASN A 247 -9.66 10.92 4.23
CA ASN A 247 -9.62 12.38 4.31
C ASN A 247 -8.87 12.92 5.54
N TYR A 248 -8.26 12.04 6.35
CA TYR A 248 -7.62 12.39 7.63
C TYR A 248 -6.10 12.34 7.59
N GLU A 249 -5.48 11.86 6.50
CA GLU A 249 -4.03 11.66 6.43
C GLU A 249 -3.26 12.95 6.14
N ARG A 250 -3.64 13.64 5.03
CA ARG A 250 -3.07 14.93 4.63
C ARG A 250 -4.21 15.92 4.51
N CYS A 251 -4.47 16.65 5.56
CA CYS A 251 -5.62 17.56 5.63
C CYS A 251 -5.34 18.73 6.57
N PHE A 252 -6.12 19.80 6.41
CA PHE A 252 -6.16 20.93 7.34
C PHE A 252 -7.59 21.44 7.49
N ARG A 253 -7.81 22.26 8.50
CA ARG A 253 -9.11 22.93 8.71
C ARG A 253 -8.95 24.44 8.60
N GLU A 254 -9.84 25.07 7.83
CA GLU A 254 -9.96 26.50 7.73
C GLU A 254 -11.43 26.90 7.88
N ASN A 255 -11.73 27.83 8.78
CA ASN A 255 -13.11 28.27 9.12
C ASN A 255 -14.08 27.11 9.45
N GLY A 256 -13.57 26.03 10.09
CA GLY A 256 -14.34 24.85 10.45
C GLY A 256 -14.54 23.83 9.34
N VAL A 257 -14.19 24.13 8.10
CA VAL A 257 -14.25 23.23 6.95
C VAL A 257 -12.98 22.39 6.88
N LEU A 258 -13.13 21.07 6.64
CA LEU A 258 -12.03 20.14 6.41
C LEU A 258 -11.65 20.15 4.93
N TYR A 259 -10.38 20.36 4.65
CA TYR A 259 -9.78 20.22 3.32
C TYR A 259 -8.75 19.09 3.35
N HIS A 260 -8.74 18.21 2.35
CA HIS A 260 -7.88 17.03 2.29
C HIS A 260 -7.33 16.79 0.88
N HIS A 261 -6.29 16.00 0.77
CA HIS A 261 -5.49 15.82 -0.44
C HIS A 261 -6.15 15.01 -1.58
N ILE A 262 -7.30 14.37 -1.35
CA ILE A 262 -8.01 13.62 -2.40
C ILE A 262 -8.89 14.62 -3.16
N LEU A 263 -8.39 15.05 -4.31
CA LEU A 263 -8.97 16.12 -5.13
C LEU A 263 -9.81 15.56 -6.28
N ASP A 264 -10.95 16.19 -6.57
CA ASP A 264 -11.68 15.98 -7.81
C ASP A 264 -11.00 16.78 -8.94
N PRO A 265 -10.41 16.12 -9.96
CA PRO A 265 -9.68 16.79 -11.04
C PRO A 265 -10.56 17.73 -11.88
N ARG A 266 -11.89 17.55 -11.85
CA ARG A 266 -12.84 18.41 -12.58
C ARG A 266 -13.06 19.75 -11.91
N THR A 267 -12.89 19.83 -10.60
CA THR A 267 -13.15 21.03 -9.80
C THR A 267 -11.89 21.62 -9.18
N GLY A 268 -10.86 20.79 -8.96
CA GLY A 268 -9.63 21.15 -8.25
C GLY A 268 -9.83 21.29 -6.73
N TYR A 269 -10.98 20.87 -6.19
CA TYR A 269 -11.27 20.85 -4.75
C TYR A 269 -11.24 19.45 -4.16
N PRO A 270 -11.01 19.33 -2.83
CA PRO A 270 -11.25 18.08 -2.13
C PRO A 270 -12.65 17.54 -2.42
N VAL A 271 -12.74 16.26 -2.74
CA VAL A 271 -14.06 15.64 -2.99
C VAL A 271 -14.84 15.50 -1.69
N ASP A 272 -16.15 15.74 -1.74
CA ASP A 272 -17.07 15.48 -0.62
C ASP A 272 -18.08 14.39 -1.04
N THR A 273 -17.77 13.16 -0.65
CA THR A 273 -18.61 11.98 -0.93
C THR A 273 -19.29 11.42 0.31
N GLY A 274 -19.17 12.10 1.45
CA GLY A 274 -19.64 11.60 2.74
C GLY A 274 -18.80 10.45 3.31
N LEU A 275 -17.69 10.07 2.64
CA LEU A 275 -16.76 9.06 3.13
C LEU A 275 -15.65 9.65 4.01
N SER A 276 -15.26 8.95 5.06
CA SER A 276 -14.04 9.22 5.83
C SER A 276 -12.87 8.39 5.33
N SER A 277 -13.12 7.14 4.95
CA SER A 277 -12.10 6.27 4.34
C SER A 277 -12.71 5.13 3.54
N VAL A 278 -11.90 4.60 2.62
CA VAL A 278 -12.12 3.34 1.92
C VAL A 278 -10.91 2.45 2.14
N THR A 279 -11.14 1.20 2.53
CA THR A 279 -10.09 0.18 2.69
C THR A 279 -10.34 -0.94 1.72
N ILE A 280 -9.35 -1.29 0.91
CA ILE A 280 -9.40 -2.36 -0.09
C ILE A 280 -8.56 -3.54 0.41
N LEU A 281 -9.12 -4.73 0.31
CA LEU A 281 -8.46 -6.01 0.47
C LEU A 281 -8.33 -6.66 -0.90
N SER A 282 -7.11 -6.99 -1.32
CA SER A 282 -6.80 -7.52 -2.66
C SER A 282 -5.52 -8.33 -2.67
N ASP A 283 -5.28 -9.13 -3.71
CA ASP A 283 -4.01 -9.84 -3.90
C ASP A 283 -2.91 -8.93 -4.49
N SER A 284 -3.30 -7.92 -5.29
CA SER A 284 -2.43 -6.88 -5.86
C SER A 284 -2.50 -5.61 -5.01
N SER A 285 -1.36 -5.19 -4.46
CA SER A 285 -1.28 -3.95 -3.71
C SER A 285 -1.39 -2.72 -4.62
N THR A 286 -0.93 -2.82 -5.87
CA THR A 286 -1.08 -1.79 -6.90
C THR A 286 -2.55 -1.49 -7.16
N ASP A 287 -3.37 -2.53 -7.38
CA ASP A 287 -4.80 -2.38 -7.60
C ASP A 287 -5.51 -1.87 -6.33
N GLY A 288 -5.10 -2.37 -5.16
CA GLY A 288 -5.62 -1.90 -3.87
C GLY A 288 -5.39 -0.40 -3.65
N ASP A 289 -4.21 0.12 -3.98
CA ASP A 289 -3.86 1.55 -3.83
C ASP A 289 -4.71 2.40 -4.79
N ALA A 290 -4.77 2.03 -6.08
CA ALA A 290 -5.59 2.71 -7.08
C ALA A 290 -7.09 2.68 -6.74
N LEU A 291 -7.61 1.51 -6.34
CA LEU A 291 -9.03 1.33 -6.04
C LEU A 291 -9.46 2.05 -4.77
N SER A 292 -8.62 2.10 -3.73
CA SER A 292 -8.97 2.82 -2.49
C SER A 292 -9.22 4.30 -2.77
N THR A 293 -8.40 4.93 -3.62
CA THR A 293 -8.56 6.32 -4.04
C THR A 293 -9.74 6.47 -5.02
N SER A 294 -9.89 5.56 -5.99
CA SER A 294 -11.00 5.58 -6.95
C SER A 294 -12.36 5.49 -6.25
N CYS A 295 -12.51 4.55 -5.33
CA CYS A 295 -13.76 4.37 -4.58
C CYS A 295 -14.05 5.55 -3.66
N PHE A 296 -13.02 6.18 -3.09
CA PHE A 296 -13.19 7.39 -2.29
C PHE A 296 -13.74 8.55 -3.14
N LEU A 297 -13.19 8.74 -4.36
CA LEU A 297 -13.63 9.77 -5.32
C LEU A 297 -15.04 9.49 -5.87
N LEU A 298 -15.37 8.22 -6.12
CA LEU A 298 -16.68 7.81 -6.63
C LEU A 298 -17.80 7.91 -5.57
N GLY A 299 -17.46 7.84 -4.28
CA GLY A 299 -18.41 7.71 -3.19
C GLY A 299 -18.89 6.27 -3.01
N TYR A 300 -19.73 6.03 -1.97
CA TYR A 300 -20.13 4.68 -1.58
C TYR A 300 -20.84 3.91 -2.70
N GLU A 301 -21.90 4.46 -3.29
CA GLU A 301 -22.74 3.73 -4.24
C GLU A 301 -21.95 3.27 -5.48
N LYS A 302 -21.30 4.21 -6.17
CA LYS A 302 -20.51 3.89 -7.37
C LYS A 302 -19.21 3.14 -7.05
N GLY A 303 -18.58 3.45 -5.92
CA GLY A 303 -17.41 2.70 -5.45
C GLY A 303 -17.76 1.24 -5.16
N ARG A 304 -18.91 0.98 -4.56
CA ARG A 304 -19.43 -0.36 -4.33
C ARG A 304 -19.70 -1.10 -5.65
N GLU A 305 -20.37 -0.46 -6.61
CA GLU A 305 -20.62 -1.02 -7.94
C GLU A 305 -19.29 -1.38 -8.65
N LEU A 306 -18.27 -0.52 -8.54
CA LEU A 306 -16.95 -0.81 -9.10
C LEU A 306 -16.34 -2.06 -8.47
N ILE A 307 -16.32 -2.17 -7.14
CA ILE A 307 -15.77 -3.33 -6.43
C ILE A 307 -16.55 -4.61 -6.78
N ASP A 308 -17.87 -4.57 -6.75
CA ASP A 308 -18.72 -5.72 -7.08
C ASP A 308 -18.54 -6.22 -8.53
N SER A 309 -17.98 -5.39 -9.43
CA SER A 309 -17.65 -5.76 -10.82
C SER A 309 -16.28 -6.45 -10.97
N LEU A 310 -15.44 -6.45 -9.92
CA LEU A 310 -14.08 -6.97 -9.95
C LEU A 310 -13.98 -8.29 -9.17
N PRO A 311 -13.31 -9.32 -9.69
CA PRO A 311 -13.09 -10.55 -8.96
C PRO A 311 -12.06 -10.37 -7.84
N ASP A 312 -12.23 -11.11 -6.75
CA ASP A 312 -11.23 -11.28 -5.67
C ASP A 312 -10.78 -9.95 -5.00
N ILE A 313 -11.64 -8.92 -5.04
CA ILE A 313 -11.43 -7.63 -4.39
C ILE A 313 -12.56 -7.33 -3.44
N GLU A 314 -12.21 -6.97 -2.22
CA GLU A 314 -13.16 -6.65 -1.17
C GLU A 314 -12.92 -5.24 -0.61
N ALA A 315 -13.96 -4.60 -0.12
CA ALA A 315 -13.87 -3.24 0.40
C ALA A 315 -14.62 -3.03 1.72
N LEU A 316 -14.06 -2.14 2.54
CA LEU A 316 -14.73 -1.53 3.69
C LEU A 316 -14.83 -0.02 3.44
N PHE A 317 -16.04 0.49 3.47
CA PHE A 317 -16.37 1.92 3.37
C PHE A 317 -16.75 2.45 4.73
N LEU A 318 -16.06 3.48 5.21
CA LEU A 318 -16.37 4.18 6.45
C LEU A 318 -16.91 5.57 6.12
N LEU A 319 -18.16 5.83 6.50
CA LEU A 319 -18.80 7.12 6.32
C LEU A 319 -18.38 8.11 7.41
N SER A 320 -18.60 9.40 7.15
CA SER A 320 -18.26 10.48 8.08
C SER A 320 -19.11 10.48 9.37
N ASP A 321 -20.27 9.83 9.37
CA ASP A 321 -21.13 9.62 10.53
C ASP A 321 -20.73 8.38 11.38
N GLY A 322 -19.69 7.64 10.91
CA GLY A 322 -19.20 6.42 11.56
C GLY A 322 -19.86 5.14 11.06
N THR A 323 -20.80 5.21 10.13
CA THR A 323 -21.42 4.02 9.51
C THR A 323 -20.38 3.25 8.69
N ILE A 324 -20.41 1.92 8.80
CA ILE A 324 -19.47 1.03 8.11
C ILE A 324 -20.25 0.12 7.17
N TYR A 325 -19.88 0.12 5.90
CA TYR A 325 -20.33 -0.84 4.91
C TYR A 325 -19.19 -1.73 4.47
N ARG A 326 -19.47 -3.01 4.25
CA ARG A 326 -18.52 -4.00 3.74
C ARG A 326 -19.08 -4.71 2.53
N THR A 327 -18.23 -5.14 1.62
CA THR A 327 -18.57 -6.13 0.61
C THR A 327 -18.73 -7.51 1.25
N GLU A 328 -19.37 -8.45 0.56
CA GLU A 328 -19.80 -9.72 1.15
C GLU A 328 -18.63 -10.57 1.66
N GLY A 329 -17.51 -10.56 0.93
CA GLY A 329 -16.29 -11.33 1.27
C GLY A 329 -15.32 -10.58 2.18
N PHE A 330 -15.58 -9.32 2.55
CA PHE A 330 -14.67 -8.61 3.45
C PHE A 330 -14.71 -9.23 4.86
N PRO A 331 -13.53 -9.63 5.43
CA PRO A 331 -13.48 -10.30 6.73
C PRO A 331 -14.16 -9.49 7.84
N GLN A 332 -14.88 -10.19 8.70
CA GLN A 332 -15.42 -9.61 9.94
C GLN A 332 -14.51 -9.98 11.11
N SER A 333 -14.17 -9.01 11.97
CA SER A 333 -13.35 -9.22 13.19
C SER A 333 -14.09 -10.02 14.27
#